data_1141400acec1618839a4301ced74f11c
#
_entry.id   1141400acec1618839a4301ced74f11c
#
_cell.length_a   1.000
_cell.length_b   1.000
_cell.length_c   1.000
_cell.angle_alpha   90.00
_cell.angle_beta   90.00
_cell.angle_gamma   90.00
#
_symmetry.space_group_name_H-M   'P 1'
#
loop_
_entity.id
_entity.type
_entity.pdbx_description
1 polymer ?
#
loop_
_entity_poly.entity_id
_entity_poly.type
_entity_poly.pdbx_seq_one_letter_code
_entity_poly.pdbx_strand_id
1 'polypeptide(L)'
;IKFQYSVKHEVKRVINTIETRTWLISNGYRFSLPQGLQDSQSSESESIRELIQKEYNKDLYEVAEKAISKSWNGNCKLIKEINEKLVDSHNLDELNVILTKYGTQGSYTQPNSIIVNVSAIPPEFLISTVVHESIHLMIEPLIKKNDVDHWVKERIVNLIIDLEFKSRFKMSPVPEWVVSVDGVFKQYYPNLELIMKKAPHVPS
;
A
#
# COMPACT_ATOMS: atom_id res chain seq x y z
N ILE A 1 -8.42 8.21 -11.28
CA ILE A 1 -7.07 8.20 -10.70
C ILE A 1 -6.33 9.48 -11.07
N LYS A 2 -5.68 10.13 -10.10
CA LYS A 2 -4.85 11.34 -10.27
C LYS A 2 -3.45 11.05 -9.78
N PHE A 3 -2.43 11.46 -10.53
CA PHE A 3 -1.03 11.24 -10.17
C PHE A 3 -0.38 12.52 -9.66
N GLN A 4 0.52 12.35 -8.68
CA GLN A 4 1.33 13.44 -8.12
C GLN A 4 2.75 12.94 -7.87
N TYR A 5 3.74 13.75 -8.24
CA TYR A 5 5.14 13.51 -7.92
C TYR A 5 5.92 14.83 -7.90
N SER A 6 6.80 15.00 -6.94
CA SER A 6 7.65 16.18 -6.82
C SER A 6 8.71 15.94 -5.75
N VAL A 7 9.75 16.75 -5.75
CA VAL A 7 10.76 16.79 -4.68
C VAL A 7 10.10 16.93 -3.29
N LYS A 8 9.02 17.72 -3.16
CA LYS A 8 8.28 17.88 -1.91
C LYS A 8 7.67 16.56 -1.42
N HIS A 9 7.10 15.77 -2.32
CA HIS A 9 6.52 14.45 -1.97
C HIS A 9 7.62 13.47 -1.55
N GLU A 10 8.77 13.50 -2.23
CA GLU A 10 9.93 12.68 -1.86
C GLU A 10 10.47 13.04 -0.48
N VAL A 11 10.66 14.33 -0.19
CA VAL A 11 11.11 14.79 1.14
C VAL A 11 10.16 14.30 2.23
N LYS A 12 8.85 14.48 2.03
CA LYS A 12 7.85 14.00 2.99
C LYS A 12 7.91 12.48 3.17
N ARG A 13 8.10 11.74 2.07
CA ARG A 13 8.21 10.27 2.11
C ARG A 13 9.45 9.82 2.86
N VAL A 14 10.59 10.44 2.63
CA VAL A 14 11.86 10.12 3.31
C VAL A 14 11.74 10.40 4.81
N ILE A 15 11.25 11.58 5.20
CA ILE A 15 11.05 11.93 6.61
C ILE A 15 10.15 10.89 7.30
N ASN A 16 8.99 10.59 6.74
CA ASN A 16 8.09 9.60 7.30
C ASN A 16 8.73 8.20 7.42
N THR A 17 9.55 7.81 6.44
CA THR A 17 10.27 6.52 6.48
C THR A 17 11.30 6.49 7.61
N ILE A 18 12.00 7.60 7.86
CA ILE A 18 12.95 7.73 8.96
C ILE A 18 12.21 7.65 10.31
N GLU A 19 11.12 8.39 10.48
CA GLU A 19 10.32 8.41 11.70
C GLU A 19 9.72 7.03 12.05
N THR A 20 9.35 6.25 11.04
CA THR A 20 8.77 4.91 11.20
C THR A 20 9.79 3.78 11.09
N ARG A 21 11.07 4.06 10.90
CA ARG A 21 12.14 3.09 10.60
C ARG A 21 12.18 1.90 11.55
N THR A 22 12.14 2.17 12.86
CA THR A 22 12.21 1.11 13.87
C THR A 22 11.06 0.13 13.71
N TRP A 23 9.84 0.64 13.52
CA TRP A 23 8.66 -0.18 13.30
C TRP A 23 8.75 -0.96 11.99
N LEU A 24 9.23 -0.33 10.90
CA LEU A 24 9.41 -1.00 9.61
C LEU A 24 10.38 -2.19 9.72
N ILE A 25 11.52 -1.99 10.40
CA ILE A 25 12.52 -3.05 10.60
C ILE A 25 11.96 -4.18 11.45
N SER A 26 11.29 -3.88 12.57
CA SER A 26 10.73 -4.90 13.47
C SER A 26 9.62 -5.73 12.81
N ASN A 27 8.95 -5.17 11.80
CA ASN A 27 7.94 -5.88 11.00
C ASN A 27 8.49 -6.47 9.68
N GLY A 28 9.82 -6.46 9.48
CA GLY A 28 10.46 -7.07 8.31
C GLY A 28 10.25 -6.32 6.98
N TYR A 29 9.82 -5.07 7.02
CA TYR A 29 9.64 -4.26 5.82
C TYR A 29 10.97 -3.82 5.21
N ARG A 30 11.09 -3.93 3.89
CA ARG A 30 12.17 -3.33 3.12
C ARG A 30 11.76 -1.91 2.71
N PHE A 31 12.71 -0.99 2.76
CA PHE A 31 12.52 0.39 2.32
C PHE A 31 13.79 0.95 1.70
N SER A 32 13.67 1.99 0.91
CA SER A 32 14.79 2.73 0.32
C SER A 32 14.85 4.16 0.85
N LEU A 33 16.07 4.69 0.93
CA LEU A 33 16.37 6.06 1.31
C LEU A 33 17.35 6.67 0.28
N PRO A 34 17.48 8.02 0.20
CA PRO A 34 18.45 8.67 -0.67
C PRO A 34 19.88 8.21 -0.38
N GLN A 35 20.69 8.12 -1.43
CA GLN A 35 22.10 7.78 -1.28
C GLN A 35 22.85 8.86 -0.50
N GLY A 36 23.67 8.45 0.45
CA GLY A 36 24.43 9.38 1.30
C GLY A 36 23.67 9.95 2.50
N LEU A 37 22.41 9.57 2.70
CA LEU A 37 21.70 9.94 3.91
C LEU A 37 22.28 9.17 5.11
N GLN A 38 22.87 9.92 6.06
CA GLN A 38 23.44 9.35 7.30
C GLN A 38 22.38 9.33 8.41
N ASP A 39 22.48 8.37 9.32
CA ASP A 39 21.56 8.20 10.45
C ASP A 39 21.48 9.44 11.37
N SER A 40 22.55 10.25 11.43
CA SER A 40 22.64 11.48 12.20
C SER A 40 21.95 12.69 11.55
N GLN A 41 21.64 12.64 10.25
CA GLN A 41 21.01 13.73 9.50
C GLN A 41 19.47 13.65 9.52
N SER A 42 18.92 12.88 10.41
CA SER A 42 17.53 12.40 10.39
C SER A 42 16.43 13.47 10.50
N SER A 43 16.73 14.74 10.75
CA SER A 43 15.70 15.77 10.98
C SER A 43 15.81 17.04 10.16
N GLU A 44 16.90 17.26 9.43
CA GLU A 44 17.07 18.48 8.64
C GLU A 44 16.45 18.34 7.25
N SER A 45 15.22 18.81 7.12
CA SER A 45 14.44 18.81 5.88
C SER A 45 15.20 19.36 4.67
N GLU A 46 16.10 20.33 4.86
CA GLU A 46 16.87 20.94 3.77
C GLU A 46 17.98 20.01 3.26
N SER A 47 18.75 19.38 4.15
CA SER A 47 19.76 18.39 3.75
C SER A 47 19.16 17.21 2.99
N ILE A 48 18.01 16.71 3.44
CA ILE A 48 17.25 15.67 2.73
C ILE A 48 16.82 16.18 1.35
N ARG A 49 16.34 17.42 1.26
CA ARG A 49 15.92 18.05 0.00
C ARG A 49 17.07 18.11 -1.00
N GLU A 50 18.26 18.54 -0.58
CA GLU A 50 19.44 18.61 -1.45
C GLU A 50 19.86 17.25 -2.01
N LEU A 51 19.83 16.21 -1.17
CA LEU A 51 20.09 14.83 -1.62
C LEU A 51 19.08 14.38 -2.67
N ILE A 52 17.80 14.60 -2.38
CA ILE A 52 16.71 14.22 -3.28
C ILE A 52 16.80 14.98 -4.60
N GLN A 53 17.10 16.29 -4.59
CA GLN A 53 17.23 17.09 -5.81
C GLN A 53 18.31 16.56 -6.76
N LYS A 54 19.42 16.05 -6.22
CA LYS A 54 20.50 15.42 -7.02
C LYS A 54 20.07 14.13 -7.69
N GLU A 55 19.16 13.39 -7.07
CA GLU A 55 18.69 12.09 -7.56
C GLU A 55 17.34 12.14 -8.29
N TYR A 56 16.66 13.31 -8.27
CA TYR A 56 15.33 13.46 -8.84
C TYR A 56 15.37 13.37 -10.38
N ASN A 57 14.67 12.36 -10.90
CA ASN A 57 14.53 12.14 -12.33
C ASN A 57 13.04 12.05 -12.68
N LYS A 58 12.52 13.07 -13.36
CA LYS A 58 11.09 13.16 -13.73
C LYS A 58 10.65 12.03 -14.64
N ASP A 59 11.50 11.58 -15.56
CA ASP A 59 11.17 10.53 -16.53
C ASP A 59 10.80 9.20 -15.84
N LEU A 60 11.43 8.91 -14.68
CA LEU A 60 11.12 7.72 -13.89
C LEU A 60 9.64 7.69 -13.49
N TYR A 61 9.11 8.82 -13.04
CA TYR A 61 7.71 8.93 -12.61
C TYR A 61 6.75 8.92 -13.79
N GLU A 62 7.09 9.55 -14.91
CA GLU A 62 6.29 9.54 -16.13
C GLU A 62 6.16 8.14 -16.73
N VAL A 63 7.23 7.34 -16.69
CA VAL A 63 7.18 5.92 -17.10
C VAL A 63 6.25 5.13 -16.20
N ALA A 64 6.36 5.30 -14.88
CA ALA A 64 5.50 4.63 -13.92
C ALA A 64 4.02 5.05 -14.07
N GLU A 65 3.75 6.35 -14.21
CA GLU A 65 2.41 6.88 -14.45
C GLU A 65 1.75 6.26 -15.68
N LYS A 66 2.47 6.20 -16.80
CA LYS A 66 1.99 5.59 -18.05
C LYS A 66 1.69 4.09 -17.87
N ALA A 67 2.58 3.36 -17.19
CA ALA A 67 2.41 1.93 -16.95
C ALA A 67 1.19 1.65 -16.05
N ILE A 68 1.06 2.40 -14.95
CA ILE A 68 -0.07 2.28 -14.04
C ILE A 68 -1.37 2.65 -14.74
N SER A 69 -1.42 3.80 -15.46
CA SER A 69 -2.62 4.27 -16.17
C SER A 69 -3.12 3.25 -17.18
N LYS A 70 -2.23 2.66 -17.96
CA LYS A 70 -2.56 1.61 -18.94
C LYS A 70 -3.21 0.41 -18.26
N SER A 71 -2.62 -0.06 -17.17
CA SER A 71 -3.11 -1.23 -16.44
C SER A 71 -4.37 -0.93 -15.63
N TRP A 72 -4.49 0.29 -15.08
CA TRP A 72 -5.66 0.75 -14.33
C TRP A 72 -6.93 0.72 -15.18
N ASN A 73 -6.87 1.22 -16.41
CA ASN A 73 -8.01 1.22 -17.34
C ASN A 73 -8.58 -0.19 -17.58
N GLY A 74 -7.75 -1.23 -17.51
CA GLY A 74 -8.18 -2.63 -17.59
C GLY A 74 -8.74 -3.22 -16.29
N ASN A 75 -8.50 -2.58 -15.13
CA ASN A 75 -8.87 -3.10 -13.81
C ASN A 75 -9.88 -2.22 -13.05
N CYS A 76 -10.10 -0.98 -13.46
CA CYS A 76 -10.94 -0.02 -12.72
C CYS A 76 -12.39 -0.49 -12.56
N LYS A 77 -12.95 -1.19 -13.56
CA LYS A 77 -14.30 -1.76 -13.47
C LYS A 77 -14.36 -2.83 -12.38
N LEU A 78 -13.40 -3.75 -12.35
CA LEU A 78 -13.34 -4.79 -11.32
C LEU A 78 -13.14 -4.21 -9.91
N ILE A 79 -12.32 -3.16 -9.78
CA ILE A 79 -12.13 -2.48 -8.49
C ILE A 79 -13.45 -1.87 -7.99
N LYS A 80 -14.24 -1.27 -8.88
CA LYS A 80 -15.58 -0.76 -8.53
C LYS A 80 -16.53 -1.88 -8.12
N GLU A 81 -16.56 -2.97 -8.88
CA GLU A 81 -17.38 -4.16 -8.56
C GLU A 81 -17.01 -4.75 -7.20
N ILE A 82 -15.72 -4.80 -6.87
CA ILE A 82 -15.24 -5.22 -5.54
C ILE A 82 -15.75 -4.25 -4.47
N ASN A 83 -15.62 -2.94 -4.70
CA ASN A 83 -16.08 -1.93 -3.74
C ASN A 83 -17.58 -2.03 -3.46
N GLU A 84 -18.39 -2.23 -4.50
CA GLU A 84 -19.85 -2.42 -4.37
C GLU A 84 -20.21 -3.74 -3.66
N LYS A 85 -19.40 -4.77 -3.81
CA LYS A 85 -19.58 -6.09 -3.19
C LYS A 85 -19.24 -6.08 -1.70
N LEU A 86 -18.24 -5.27 -1.30
CA LEU A 86 -17.80 -5.17 0.08
C LEU A 86 -18.71 -4.26 0.88
N VAL A 87 -19.65 -4.85 1.60
CA VAL A 87 -20.60 -4.14 2.47
C VAL A 87 -19.84 -3.35 3.55
N ASP A 88 -20.25 -2.11 3.81
CA ASP A 88 -19.63 -1.18 4.75
C ASP A 88 -18.20 -0.74 4.40
N SER A 89 -17.75 -0.98 3.17
CA SER A 89 -16.48 -0.47 2.69
C SER A 89 -16.55 1.04 2.41
N HIS A 90 -15.37 1.69 2.43
CA HIS A 90 -15.26 3.08 2.00
C HIS A 90 -15.32 3.19 0.47
N ASN A 91 -16.20 4.06 -0.05
CA ASN A 91 -16.29 4.27 -1.50
C ASN A 91 -15.09 5.05 -2.04
N LEU A 92 -14.41 4.48 -3.05
CA LEU A 92 -13.26 5.09 -3.73
C LEU A 92 -13.66 5.69 -5.08
N ASP A 93 -14.37 6.82 -5.06
CA ASP A 93 -14.74 7.54 -6.29
C ASP A 93 -13.51 8.17 -6.97
N GLU A 94 -12.60 8.73 -6.18
CA GLU A 94 -11.34 9.30 -6.64
C GLU A 94 -10.16 8.66 -5.91
N LEU A 95 -9.10 8.36 -6.65
CA LEU A 95 -7.85 7.84 -6.11
C LEU A 95 -6.70 8.76 -6.47
N ASN A 96 -5.99 9.26 -5.44
CA ASN A 96 -4.76 10.03 -5.58
C ASN A 96 -3.56 9.11 -5.43
N VAL A 97 -2.73 9.01 -6.45
CA VAL A 97 -1.51 8.20 -6.47
C VAL A 97 -0.29 9.10 -6.41
N ILE A 98 0.41 9.05 -5.29
CA ILE A 98 1.67 9.76 -5.09
C ILE A 98 2.80 8.82 -5.45
N LEU A 99 3.54 9.16 -6.52
CA LEU A 99 4.69 8.38 -6.95
C LEU A 99 5.94 8.88 -6.24
N THR A 100 6.70 7.96 -5.65
CA THR A 100 7.96 8.23 -4.94
C THR A 100 9.03 7.22 -5.32
N LYS A 101 10.31 7.60 -5.19
CA LYS A 101 11.47 6.71 -5.36
C LYS A 101 11.87 6.00 -4.06
N TYR A 102 11.41 6.53 -2.92
CA TYR A 102 11.84 6.12 -1.59
C TYR A 102 10.72 5.51 -0.75
N GLY A 103 11.10 4.99 0.42
CA GLY A 103 10.21 4.34 1.37
C GLY A 103 9.94 2.88 1.04
N THR A 104 8.88 2.32 1.62
CA THR A 104 8.36 0.97 1.33
C THR A 104 7.75 0.90 -0.06
N GLN A 105 7.44 -0.30 -0.55
CA GLN A 105 6.86 -0.52 -1.87
C GLN A 105 5.54 0.27 -2.07
N GLY A 106 4.66 0.24 -1.08
CA GLY A 106 3.40 0.98 -1.06
C GLY A 106 3.02 1.44 0.33
N SER A 107 2.08 2.34 0.41
CA SER A 107 1.34 2.72 1.61
C SER A 107 0.12 3.53 1.23
N TYR A 108 -0.84 3.64 2.14
CA TYR A 108 -2.07 4.41 1.91
C TYR A 108 -2.33 5.41 3.05
N THR A 109 -3.15 6.40 2.73
CA THR A 109 -3.64 7.40 3.69
C THR A 109 -5.10 7.71 3.37
N GLN A 110 -5.97 7.53 4.34
CA GLN A 110 -7.39 7.91 4.21
C GLN A 110 -7.54 9.39 3.82
N PRO A 111 -8.55 9.78 3.04
CA PRO A 111 -9.63 8.88 2.56
C PRO A 111 -9.30 8.16 1.24
N ASN A 112 -8.39 8.66 0.41
CA ASN A 112 -8.25 8.22 -0.98
C ASN A 112 -6.83 8.35 -1.55
N SER A 113 -5.80 8.40 -0.74
CA SER A 113 -4.43 8.60 -1.21
C SER A 113 -3.59 7.36 -1.00
N ILE A 114 -2.83 6.98 -2.01
CA ILE A 114 -1.83 5.92 -1.93
C ILE A 114 -0.46 6.46 -2.35
N ILE A 115 0.59 5.87 -1.81
CA ILE A 115 1.97 6.16 -2.19
C ILE A 115 2.55 4.90 -2.81
N VAL A 116 3.19 5.03 -3.96
CA VAL A 116 3.82 3.92 -4.69
C VAL A 116 5.28 4.23 -4.92
N ASN A 117 6.16 3.35 -4.47
CA ASN A 117 7.59 3.44 -4.73
C ASN A 117 7.88 2.87 -6.12
N VAL A 118 8.19 3.77 -7.07
CA VAL A 118 8.43 3.43 -8.48
C VAL A 118 9.74 2.69 -8.73
N SER A 119 10.62 2.62 -7.73
CA SER A 119 11.90 1.92 -7.80
C SER A 119 11.88 0.56 -7.11
N ALA A 120 10.79 0.20 -6.41
CA ALA A 120 10.70 -1.03 -5.65
C ALA A 120 10.52 -2.28 -6.53
N ILE A 121 9.81 -2.13 -7.64
CA ILE A 121 9.51 -3.20 -8.59
C ILE A 121 9.46 -2.64 -10.02
N PRO A 122 9.61 -3.49 -11.07
CA PRO A 122 9.48 -3.05 -12.45
C PRO A 122 8.15 -2.34 -12.76
N PRO A 123 8.13 -1.34 -13.66
CA PRO A 123 6.95 -0.50 -13.93
C PRO A 123 5.68 -1.29 -14.28
N GLU A 124 5.79 -2.38 -15.02
CA GLU A 124 4.67 -3.24 -15.43
C GLU A 124 3.95 -3.91 -14.27
N PHE A 125 4.60 -4.04 -13.11
CA PHE A 125 4.04 -4.64 -11.90
C PHE A 125 3.53 -3.63 -10.87
N LEU A 126 3.77 -2.31 -11.06
CA LEU A 126 3.35 -1.28 -10.11
C LEU A 126 1.83 -1.26 -9.86
N ILE A 127 1.04 -1.73 -10.82
CA ILE A 127 -0.40 -1.86 -10.68
C ILE A 127 -0.80 -2.78 -9.52
N SER A 128 0.00 -3.80 -9.21
CA SER A 128 -0.27 -4.69 -8.07
C SER A 128 -0.24 -3.93 -6.74
N THR A 129 0.71 -2.99 -6.59
CA THR A 129 0.77 -2.11 -5.42
C THR A 129 -0.44 -1.17 -5.37
N VAL A 130 -0.83 -0.57 -6.51
CA VAL A 130 -2.00 0.30 -6.57
C VAL A 130 -3.27 -0.44 -6.14
N VAL A 131 -3.48 -1.66 -6.65
CA VAL A 131 -4.62 -2.51 -6.28
C VAL A 131 -4.58 -2.85 -4.79
N HIS A 132 -3.43 -3.29 -4.27
CA HIS A 132 -3.26 -3.67 -2.87
C HIS A 132 -3.62 -2.51 -1.93
N GLU A 133 -3.04 -1.33 -2.14
CA GLU A 133 -3.30 -0.15 -1.32
C GLU A 133 -4.75 0.36 -1.48
N SER A 134 -5.37 0.16 -2.65
CA SER A 134 -6.78 0.50 -2.86
C SER A 134 -7.71 -0.38 -2.02
N ILE A 135 -7.44 -1.68 -1.94
CA ILE A 135 -8.22 -2.58 -1.08
C ILE A 135 -8.06 -2.18 0.40
N HIS A 136 -6.83 -1.83 0.84
CA HIS A 136 -6.63 -1.30 2.18
C HIS A 136 -7.51 -0.07 2.46
N LEU A 137 -7.54 0.90 1.54
CA LEU A 137 -8.37 2.10 1.68
C LEU A 137 -9.86 1.75 1.83
N MET A 138 -10.37 0.80 1.05
CA MET A 138 -11.77 0.37 1.10
C MET A 138 -12.14 -0.23 2.45
N ILE A 139 -11.28 -1.09 3.03
CA ILE A 139 -11.59 -1.85 4.23
C ILE A 139 -11.13 -1.19 5.54
N GLU A 140 -10.34 -0.11 5.46
CA GLU A 140 -9.74 0.55 6.63
C GLU A 140 -10.75 0.99 7.71
N PRO A 141 -11.96 1.48 7.37
CA PRO A 141 -12.96 1.79 8.40
C PRO A 141 -13.35 0.58 9.24
N LEU A 142 -13.47 -0.59 8.62
CA LEU A 142 -13.79 -1.85 9.29
C LEU A 142 -12.60 -2.36 10.12
N ILE A 143 -11.38 -2.21 9.61
CA ILE A 143 -10.14 -2.54 10.32
C ILE A 143 -10.06 -1.78 11.64
N LYS A 144 -10.25 -0.44 11.59
CA LYS A 144 -10.24 0.42 12.77
C LYS A 144 -11.36 0.12 13.74
N LYS A 145 -12.58 -0.11 13.23
CA LYS A 145 -13.75 -0.44 14.04
C LYS A 145 -13.56 -1.71 14.86
N ASN A 146 -12.87 -2.71 14.31
CA ASN A 146 -12.71 -4.03 14.92
C ASN A 146 -11.30 -4.25 15.52
N ASP A 147 -10.45 -3.22 15.57
CA ASP A 147 -9.07 -3.28 16.11
C ASP A 147 -8.28 -4.47 15.55
N VAL A 148 -8.30 -4.63 14.23
CA VAL A 148 -7.72 -5.79 13.55
C VAL A 148 -6.19 -5.69 13.54
N ASP A 149 -5.52 -6.78 13.94
CA ASP A 149 -4.06 -6.88 13.88
C ASP A 149 -3.51 -6.60 12.48
N HIS A 150 -2.30 -6.01 12.44
CA HIS A 150 -1.64 -5.63 11.20
C HIS A 150 -1.51 -6.81 10.20
N TRP A 151 -1.05 -7.97 10.66
CA TRP A 151 -0.83 -9.09 9.76
C TRP A 151 -2.12 -9.79 9.34
N VAL A 152 -3.13 -9.79 10.21
CA VAL A 152 -4.49 -10.25 9.88
C VAL A 152 -5.08 -9.37 8.79
N LYS A 153 -4.92 -8.04 8.90
CA LYS A 153 -5.31 -7.08 7.86
C LYS A 153 -4.62 -7.38 6.52
N GLU A 154 -3.29 -7.54 6.53
CA GLU A 154 -2.52 -7.89 5.31
C GLU A 154 -3.01 -9.20 4.69
N ARG A 155 -3.34 -10.22 5.52
CA ARG A 155 -3.87 -11.49 5.01
C ARG A 155 -5.23 -11.33 4.36
N ILE A 156 -6.14 -10.57 4.99
CA ILE A 156 -7.48 -10.31 4.42
C ILE A 156 -7.36 -9.62 3.06
N VAL A 157 -6.52 -8.59 2.93
CA VAL A 157 -6.26 -7.90 1.65
C VAL A 157 -5.73 -8.87 0.61
N ASN A 158 -4.74 -9.69 0.96
CA ASN A 158 -4.19 -10.70 0.06
C ASN A 158 -5.25 -11.69 -0.42
N LEU A 159 -6.14 -12.16 0.46
CA LEU A 159 -7.22 -13.09 0.12
C LEU A 159 -8.27 -12.46 -0.81
N ILE A 160 -8.63 -11.19 -0.59
CA ILE A 160 -9.52 -10.45 -1.50
C ILE A 160 -8.89 -10.36 -2.89
N ILE A 161 -7.61 -9.98 -2.97
CA ILE A 161 -6.90 -9.83 -4.25
C ILE A 161 -6.77 -11.17 -4.96
N ASP A 162 -6.39 -12.22 -4.25
CA ASP A 162 -6.23 -13.56 -4.84
C ASP A 162 -7.56 -14.06 -5.44
N LEU A 163 -8.64 -13.90 -4.70
CA LEU A 163 -9.97 -14.33 -5.13
C LEU A 163 -10.50 -13.51 -6.31
N GLU A 164 -10.50 -12.18 -6.20
CA GLU A 164 -11.17 -11.29 -7.15
C GLU A 164 -10.34 -11.09 -8.43
N PHE A 165 -9.01 -11.08 -8.32
CA PHE A 165 -8.12 -10.94 -9.47
C PHE A 165 -7.59 -12.29 -9.99
N LYS A 166 -8.09 -13.43 -9.46
CA LYS A 166 -7.76 -14.79 -9.93
C LYS A 166 -6.25 -15.03 -9.99
N SER A 167 -5.56 -14.74 -8.90
CA SER A 167 -4.11 -14.91 -8.73
C SER A 167 -3.23 -14.19 -9.77
N ARG A 168 -3.74 -13.10 -10.38
CA ARG A 168 -2.95 -12.31 -11.33
C ARG A 168 -1.79 -11.55 -10.68
N PHE A 169 -1.90 -11.26 -9.40
CA PHE A 169 -0.91 -10.49 -8.67
C PHE A 169 -0.18 -11.37 -7.66
N LYS A 170 1.13 -11.21 -7.58
CA LYS A 170 1.94 -11.87 -6.56
C LYS A 170 1.70 -11.18 -5.22
N MET A 171 1.28 -11.94 -4.22
CA MET A 171 1.02 -11.44 -2.88
C MET A 171 2.30 -11.27 -2.07
N SER A 172 2.28 -10.29 -1.15
CA SER A 172 3.32 -10.15 -0.15
C SER A 172 3.28 -11.32 0.84
N PRO A 173 4.44 -11.83 1.26
CA PRO A 173 4.48 -12.86 2.27
C PRO A 173 3.91 -12.34 3.60
N VAL A 174 3.20 -13.21 4.31
CA VAL A 174 2.67 -12.95 5.64
C VAL A 174 3.17 -14.02 6.61
N PRO A 175 3.21 -13.76 7.93
CA PRO A 175 3.55 -14.78 8.92
C PRO A 175 2.62 -16.00 8.84
N GLU A 176 3.16 -17.19 9.12
CA GLU A 176 2.40 -18.46 9.00
C GLU A 176 1.16 -18.50 9.91
N TRP A 177 1.23 -17.92 11.09
CA TRP A 177 0.13 -17.95 12.06
C TRP A 177 -1.16 -17.29 11.54
N VAL A 178 -1.09 -16.31 10.62
CA VAL A 178 -2.28 -15.66 10.05
C VAL A 178 -3.02 -16.51 9.03
N VAL A 179 -2.47 -17.64 8.60
CA VAL A 179 -3.13 -18.55 7.64
C VAL A 179 -4.45 -19.11 8.22
N SER A 180 -4.60 -19.12 9.53
CA SER A 180 -5.87 -19.46 10.20
C SER A 180 -7.05 -18.56 9.80
N VAL A 181 -6.80 -17.35 9.29
CA VAL A 181 -7.81 -16.43 8.72
C VAL A 181 -8.49 -17.00 7.48
N ASP A 182 -7.81 -17.85 6.72
CA ASP A 182 -8.29 -18.36 5.42
C ASP A 182 -9.63 -19.11 5.53
N GLY A 183 -9.77 -19.92 6.56
CA GLY A 183 -11.01 -20.67 6.82
C GLY A 183 -12.19 -19.73 7.12
N VAL A 184 -11.94 -18.72 7.95
CA VAL A 184 -12.94 -17.69 8.31
C VAL A 184 -13.30 -16.87 7.05
N PHE A 185 -12.31 -16.45 6.29
CA PHE A 185 -12.53 -15.71 5.05
C PHE A 185 -13.38 -16.52 4.07
N LYS A 186 -13.00 -17.75 3.78
CA LYS A 186 -13.73 -18.63 2.84
C LYS A 186 -15.20 -18.84 3.25
N GLN A 187 -15.46 -18.89 4.55
CA GLN A 187 -16.81 -19.14 5.07
C GLN A 187 -17.71 -17.91 4.99
N TYR A 188 -17.17 -16.70 5.19
CA TYR A 188 -17.98 -15.51 5.41
C TYR A 188 -17.83 -14.43 4.34
N TYR A 189 -16.88 -14.53 3.41
CA TYR A 189 -16.74 -13.55 2.33
C TYR A 189 -18.04 -13.46 1.49
N PRO A 190 -18.55 -12.26 1.17
CA PRO A 190 -17.92 -10.93 1.28
C PRO A 190 -18.23 -10.15 2.59
N ASN A 191 -18.79 -10.77 3.63
CA ASN A 191 -19.08 -10.10 4.88
C ASN A 191 -17.80 -9.87 5.71
N LEU A 192 -17.11 -8.75 5.41
CA LEU A 192 -15.84 -8.42 6.06
C LEU A 192 -15.96 -8.15 7.55
N GLU A 193 -17.06 -7.53 8.01
CA GLU A 193 -17.24 -7.28 9.45
C GLU A 193 -17.28 -8.59 10.24
N LEU A 194 -17.97 -9.60 9.71
CA LEU A 194 -18.01 -10.91 10.35
C LEU A 194 -16.68 -11.65 10.30
N ILE A 195 -15.93 -11.50 9.19
CA ILE A 195 -14.56 -12.03 9.05
C ILE A 195 -13.66 -11.41 10.13
N MET A 196 -13.65 -10.10 10.27
CA MET A 196 -12.80 -9.38 11.23
C MET A 196 -13.14 -9.73 12.69
N LYS A 197 -14.41 -9.85 13.02
CA LYS A 197 -14.86 -10.26 14.38
C LYS A 197 -14.47 -11.71 14.73
N LYS A 198 -14.33 -12.58 13.73
CA LYS A 198 -14.00 -14.00 13.93
C LYS A 198 -12.54 -14.32 13.62
N ALA A 199 -11.79 -13.38 13.06
CA ALA A 199 -10.38 -13.55 12.82
C ALA A 199 -9.61 -13.76 14.15
N PRO A 200 -8.57 -14.57 14.17
CA PRO A 200 -7.78 -14.79 15.38
C PRO A 200 -7.14 -13.47 15.82
N HIS A 201 -7.28 -13.18 17.11
CA HIS A 201 -6.49 -12.13 17.73
C HIS A 201 -5.09 -12.67 18.05
N VAL A 202 -4.07 -11.84 17.88
CA VAL A 202 -2.71 -12.18 18.28
C VAL A 202 -2.72 -12.51 19.77
N PRO A 203 -2.17 -13.64 20.22
CA PRO A 203 -1.90 -13.83 21.64
C PRO A 203 -0.94 -12.72 22.09
N SER A 204 -1.38 -11.91 23.03
CA SER A 204 -0.59 -10.88 23.70
C SER A 204 0.62 -11.49 24.41
#